data_df9a96ec6dbd29e4bf66f8f28f08c8c6
#
_entry.id   df9a96ec6dbd29e4bf66f8f28f08c8c6
#
_cell.length_a   1.000
_cell.length_b   1.000
_cell.length_c   1.000
_cell.angle_alpha   90.00
_cell.angle_beta   90.00
_cell.angle_gamma   90.00
#
_symmetry.space_group_name_H-M   'P 1'
#
loop_
_entity.id
_entity.type
_entity.pdbx_description
1 polymer ?
#
loop_
_entity_poly.entity_id
_entity_poly.type
_entity_poly.pdbx_seq_one_letter_code
_entity_poly.pdbx_strand_id
1 'polypeptide(L)'
;MALETTLILFKPDAIEKNITGTVLARFQDAGFVIRGIKMMTLSDEILADHYAHIADKPFFPSVRGFMQETPVIALALEGEDVIARVRDLLGPTDSNAAAPGTIRGDFGDKGSDAKMRNVCHASDGPEAAAAEIRRFFADGEVF
;
A
#
# COMPACT_ATOMS: atom_id res chain seq x y z
N MET A 1 9.26 8.65 19.98
CA MET A 1 8.01 8.52 19.21
C MET A 1 7.87 9.74 18.31
N ALA A 2 7.62 9.51 17.05
CA ALA A 2 7.56 10.58 16.07
C ALA A 2 6.19 10.58 15.38
N LEU A 3 5.63 11.77 15.18
CA LEU A 3 4.46 11.93 14.33
C LEU A 3 4.93 11.85 12.88
N GLU A 4 4.41 10.87 12.17
CA GLU A 4 4.81 10.56 10.79
C GLU A 4 3.60 10.46 9.89
N THR A 5 3.83 10.54 8.58
CA THR A 5 2.82 10.23 7.57
C THR A 5 3.37 9.12 6.67
N THR A 6 2.56 8.13 6.39
CA THR A 6 2.93 7.00 5.51
C THR A 6 2.01 6.95 4.30
N LEU A 7 2.51 6.40 3.20
CA LEU A 7 1.70 6.11 2.02
C LEU A 7 1.25 4.66 2.03
N ILE A 8 -0.01 4.45 1.75
CA ILE A 8 -0.59 3.13 1.52
C ILE A 8 -1.25 3.13 0.15
N LEU A 9 -1.04 2.05 -0.60
CA LEU A 9 -1.80 1.78 -1.82
C LEU A 9 -2.62 0.53 -1.60
N PHE A 10 -3.95 0.65 -1.76
CA PHE A 10 -4.81 -0.53 -1.85
C PHE A 10 -4.69 -1.06 -3.28
N LYS A 11 -4.13 -2.25 -3.40
CA LYS A 11 -3.84 -2.88 -4.69
C LYS A 11 -5.10 -3.44 -5.35
N PRO A 12 -5.05 -3.79 -6.64
CA PRO A 12 -6.23 -4.34 -7.33
C PRO A 12 -6.90 -5.51 -6.64
N ASP A 13 -6.14 -6.39 -5.97
CA ASP A 13 -6.73 -7.51 -5.24
C ASP A 13 -7.63 -7.04 -4.09
N ALA A 14 -7.25 -5.99 -3.37
CA ALA A 14 -8.09 -5.41 -2.31
C ALA A 14 -9.36 -4.79 -2.89
N ILE A 15 -9.27 -4.14 -4.05
CA ILE A 15 -10.42 -3.54 -4.72
C ILE A 15 -11.39 -4.64 -5.18
N GLU A 16 -10.87 -5.68 -5.83
CA GLU A 16 -11.67 -6.80 -6.31
C GLU A 16 -12.38 -7.55 -5.18
N LYS A 17 -11.69 -7.75 -4.06
CA LYS A 17 -12.25 -8.41 -2.88
C LYS A 17 -13.24 -7.54 -2.10
N ASN A 18 -13.30 -6.25 -2.44
CA ASN A 18 -14.17 -5.27 -1.79
C ASN A 18 -13.93 -5.16 -0.28
N ILE A 19 -12.65 -5.18 0.12
CA ILE A 19 -12.23 -5.16 1.53
C ILE A 19 -11.57 -3.86 1.97
N THR A 20 -11.50 -2.85 1.10
CA THR A 20 -10.83 -1.58 1.40
C THR A 20 -11.36 -0.96 2.69
N GLY A 21 -12.68 -0.91 2.85
CA GLY A 21 -13.29 -0.34 4.07
C GLY A 21 -12.96 -1.14 5.32
N THR A 22 -12.90 -2.47 5.22
CA THR A 22 -12.55 -3.34 6.35
C THR A 22 -11.11 -3.10 6.80
N VAL A 23 -10.18 -2.99 5.84
CA VAL A 23 -8.76 -2.73 6.13
C VAL A 23 -8.58 -1.31 6.68
N LEU A 24 -9.25 -0.33 6.07
CA LEU A 24 -9.21 1.06 6.53
C LEU A 24 -9.68 1.17 7.99
N ALA A 25 -10.72 0.42 8.36
CA ALA A 25 -11.21 0.40 9.75
C ALA A 25 -10.13 -0.06 10.72
N ARG A 26 -9.31 -1.03 10.35
CA ARG A 26 -8.19 -1.48 11.20
C ARG A 26 -7.18 -0.37 11.45
N PHE A 27 -6.90 0.44 10.44
CA PHE A 27 -6.00 1.58 10.59
C PHE A 27 -6.62 2.66 11.50
N GLN A 28 -7.89 2.96 11.32
CA GLN A 28 -8.59 3.95 12.15
C GLN A 28 -8.73 3.46 13.59
N ASP A 29 -8.98 2.17 13.81
CA ASP A 29 -9.05 1.57 15.15
C ASP A 29 -7.70 1.66 15.88
N ALA A 30 -6.59 1.65 15.13
CA ALA A 30 -5.26 1.85 15.69
C ALA A 30 -4.95 3.31 16.05
N GLY A 31 -5.87 4.24 15.72
CA GLY A 31 -5.74 5.66 16.03
C GLY A 31 -5.10 6.50 14.93
N PHE A 32 -4.90 5.95 13.75
CA PHE A 32 -4.33 6.69 12.63
C PHE A 32 -5.36 7.60 11.98
N VAL A 33 -4.90 8.73 11.47
CA VAL A 33 -5.75 9.78 10.90
C VAL A 33 -5.54 9.85 9.40
N ILE A 34 -6.63 9.87 8.65
CA ILE A 34 -6.59 10.05 7.19
C ILE A 34 -6.24 11.50 6.89
N ARG A 35 -5.18 11.72 6.10
CA ARG A 35 -4.78 13.04 5.62
C ARG A 35 -4.98 13.22 4.13
N GLY A 36 -5.06 12.14 3.39
CA GLY A 36 -5.38 12.16 1.96
C GLY A 36 -5.87 10.80 1.54
N ILE A 37 -6.82 10.78 0.63
CA ILE A 37 -7.36 9.54 0.07
C ILE A 37 -7.90 9.84 -1.32
N LYS A 38 -7.55 9.00 -2.29
CA LYS A 38 -8.12 9.11 -3.63
C LYS A 38 -8.02 7.80 -4.38
N MET A 39 -8.91 7.61 -5.34
CA MET A 39 -8.87 6.49 -6.27
C MET A 39 -8.26 6.97 -7.58
N MET A 40 -7.35 6.19 -8.15
CA MET A 40 -6.63 6.60 -9.36
C MET A 40 -6.17 5.40 -10.19
N THR A 41 -6.08 5.61 -11.49
CA THR A 41 -5.44 4.66 -12.40
C THR A 41 -3.95 4.96 -12.42
N LEU A 42 -3.11 3.92 -12.35
CA LEU A 42 -1.67 4.10 -12.37
C LEU A 42 -1.13 4.07 -13.80
N SER A 43 -0.38 5.12 -14.17
CA SER A 43 0.30 5.18 -15.46
C SER A 43 1.56 4.33 -15.47
N ASP A 44 2.04 3.99 -16.66
CA ASP A 44 3.34 3.31 -16.82
C ASP A 44 4.47 4.13 -16.18
N GLU A 45 4.41 5.46 -16.30
CA GLU A 45 5.42 6.37 -15.75
C GLU A 45 5.44 6.32 -14.23
N ILE A 46 4.29 6.38 -13.58
CA ILE A 46 4.19 6.28 -12.12
C ILE A 46 4.71 4.93 -11.65
N LEU A 47 4.35 3.85 -12.33
CA LEU A 47 4.78 2.52 -11.95
C LEU A 47 6.28 2.31 -12.12
N ALA A 48 6.86 2.84 -13.20
CA ALA A 48 8.30 2.78 -13.41
C ALA A 48 9.06 3.55 -12.32
N ASP A 49 8.52 4.68 -11.86
CA ASP A 49 9.12 5.47 -10.79
C ASP A 49 8.95 4.77 -9.42
N HIS A 50 7.74 4.33 -9.12
CA HIS A 50 7.44 3.67 -7.83
C HIS A 50 8.21 2.36 -7.65
N TYR A 51 8.38 1.61 -8.73
CA TYR A 51 9.12 0.35 -8.76
C TYR A 51 10.48 0.49 -9.45
N ALA A 52 11.13 1.66 -9.34
CA ALA A 52 12.39 1.95 -10.04
C ALA A 52 13.46 0.89 -9.77
N HIS A 53 13.49 0.31 -8.57
CA HIS A 53 14.45 -0.72 -8.18
C HIS A 53 14.25 -2.06 -8.90
N ILE A 54 13.09 -2.27 -9.53
CA ILE A 54 12.79 -3.49 -10.29
C ILE A 54 12.29 -3.21 -11.72
N ALA A 55 12.24 -1.94 -12.15
CA ALA A 55 11.66 -1.57 -13.44
C ALA A 55 12.42 -2.18 -14.63
N ASP A 56 13.69 -2.54 -14.45
CA ASP A 56 14.52 -3.19 -15.47
C ASP A 56 14.54 -4.71 -15.34
N LYS A 57 13.79 -5.28 -14.41
CA LYS A 57 13.76 -6.72 -14.18
C LYS A 57 12.77 -7.42 -15.12
N PRO A 58 13.05 -8.69 -15.50
CA PRO A 58 12.16 -9.44 -16.41
C PRO A 58 10.74 -9.64 -15.89
N PHE A 59 10.52 -9.63 -14.57
CA PHE A 59 9.20 -9.82 -13.97
C PHE A 59 8.41 -8.51 -13.83
N PHE A 60 9.01 -7.35 -14.09
CA PHE A 60 8.32 -6.07 -13.92
C PHE A 60 7.04 -5.95 -14.76
N PRO A 61 6.98 -6.39 -16.04
CA PRO A 61 5.73 -6.34 -16.80
C PRO A 61 4.54 -7.01 -16.10
N SER A 62 4.79 -8.09 -15.34
CA SER A 62 3.74 -8.75 -14.56
C SER A 62 3.25 -7.88 -13.41
N VAL A 63 4.17 -7.19 -12.73
CA VAL A 63 3.83 -6.26 -11.64
C VAL A 63 3.02 -5.10 -12.21
N ARG A 64 3.48 -4.50 -13.30
CA ARG A 64 2.80 -3.39 -13.97
C ARG A 64 1.39 -3.79 -14.41
N GLY A 65 1.26 -4.94 -15.08
CA GLY A 65 -0.03 -5.43 -15.53
C GLY A 65 -1.00 -5.64 -14.38
N PHE A 66 -0.53 -6.24 -13.29
CA PHE A 66 -1.35 -6.41 -12.10
C PHE A 66 -1.81 -5.08 -11.52
N MET A 67 -0.90 -4.13 -11.35
CA MET A 67 -1.22 -2.84 -10.73
C MET A 67 -2.12 -1.97 -11.60
N GLN A 68 -2.31 -2.32 -12.87
CA GLN A 68 -3.20 -1.62 -13.79
C GLN A 68 -4.52 -2.35 -14.05
N GLU A 69 -4.76 -3.51 -13.43
CA GLU A 69 -6.01 -4.27 -13.64
C GLU A 69 -7.25 -3.48 -13.20
N THR A 70 -7.13 -2.71 -12.13
CA THR A 70 -8.18 -1.80 -11.65
C THR A 70 -7.54 -0.49 -11.21
N PRO A 71 -8.33 0.60 -11.07
CA PRO A 71 -7.86 1.72 -10.27
C PRO A 71 -7.48 1.26 -8.87
N VAL A 72 -6.53 1.95 -8.27
CA VAL A 72 -6.07 1.70 -6.89
C VAL A 72 -6.53 2.84 -5.99
N ILE A 73 -6.48 2.64 -4.68
CA ILE A 73 -6.74 3.71 -3.72
C ILE A 73 -5.41 4.08 -3.07
N ALA A 74 -5.04 5.35 -3.18
CA ALA A 74 -3.89 5.92 -2.50
C ALA A 74 -4.36 6.58 -1.21
N LEU A 75 -3.65 6.33 -0.11
CA LEU A 75 -4.02 6.77 1.23
C LEU A 75 -2.79 7.34 1.92
N ALA A 76 -2.92 8.55 2.47
CA ALA A 76 -1.92 9.14 3.36
C ALA A 76 -2.45 9.08 4.79
N LEU A 77 -1.77 8.34 5.65
CA LEU A 77 -2.13 8.18 7.07
C LEU A 77 -1.09 8.83 7.96
N GLU A 78 -1.57 9.54 8.98
CA GLU A 78 -0.73 10.17 9.98
C GLU A 78 -0.92 9.50 11.35
N GLY A 79 0.16 9.35 12.08
CA GLY A 79 0.14 8.83 13.44
C GLY A 79 1.54 8.74 14.02
N GLU A 80 1.62 8.52 15.34
CA GLU A 80 2.90 8.28 15.99
C GLU A 80 3.45 6.93 15.53
N ASP A 81 4.68 6.94 15.04
CA ASP A 81 5.37 5.74 14.53
C ASP A 81 4.54 4.97 13.49
N VAL A 82 3.73 5.68 12.70
CA VAL A 82 2.74 5.07 11.80
C VAL A 82 3.42 4.17 10.75
N ILE A 83 4.61 4.53 10.29
CA ILE A 83 5.31 3.74 9.26
C ILE A 83 5.55 2.31 9.75
N ALA A 84 6.17 2.15 10.92
CA ALA A 84 6.44 0.83 11.50
C ALA A 84 5.16 0.13 11.93
N ARG A 85 4.23 0.86 12.54
CA ARG A 85 2.99 0.29 13.06
C ARG A 85 2.07 -0.23 11.96
N VAL A 86 1.99 0.48 10.83
CA VAL A 86 1.22 0.00 9.67
C VAL A 86 1.84 -1.29 9.14
N ARG A 87 3.16 -1.36 9.02
CA ARG A 87 3.83 -2.56 8.53
C ARG A 87 3.59 -3.75 9.46
N ASP A 88 3.55 -3.53 10.77
CA ASP A 88 3.20 -4.59 11.74
C ASP A 88 1.76 -5.07 11.54
N LEU A 89 0.82 -4.15 11.30
CA LEU A 89 -0.58 -4.51 11.05
C LEU A 89 -0.74 -5.29 9.74
N LEU A 90 0.05 -4.96 8.72
CA LEU A 90 0.01 -5.66 7.42
C LEU A 90 0.57 -7.07 7.52
N GLY A 91 1.64 -7.25 8.27
CA GLY A 91 2.40 -8.50 8.27
C GLY A 91 3.44 -8.54 7.15
N PRO A 92 4.17 -9.66 7.00
CA PRO A 92 5.22 -9.78 5.99
C PRO A 92 4.70 -9.67 4.56
N THR A 93 5.59 -9.31 3.63
CA THR A 93 5.26 -9.15 2.21
C THR A 93 4.65 -10.41 1.61
N ASP A 94 5.17 -11.57 1.98
CA ASP A 94 4.62 -12.85 1.54
C ASP A 94 3.43 -13.22 2.42
N SER A 95 2.23 -13.17 1.85
CA SER A 95 1.00 -13.50 2.58
C SER A 95 0.97 -14.94 3.07
N ASN A 96 1.73 -15.86 2.43
CA ASN A 96 1.85 -17.24 2.93
C ASN A 96 2.49 -17.29 4.32
N ALA A 97 3.39 -16.34 4.62
CA ALA A 97 4.11 -16.27 5.89
C ALA A 97 3.39 -15.37 6.92
N ALA A 98 2.31 -14.71 6.52
CA ALA A 98 1.61 -13.77 7.38
C ALA A 98 0.70 -14.49 8.36
N ALA A 99 0.80 -14.15 9.64
CA ALA A 99 0.01 -14.78 10.70
C ALA A 99 -1.45 -14.34 10.62
N PRO A 100 -2.38 -15.19 11.07
CA PRO A 100 -3.78 -14.78 11.29
C PRO A 100 -3.83 -13.55 12.22
N GLY A 101 -4.71 -12.61 11.91
CA GLY A 101 -4.83 -11.34 12.62
C GLY A 101 -4.07 -10.20 11.94
N THR A 102 -3.07 -10.49 11.13
CA THR A 102 -2.48 -9.48 10.25
C THR A 102 -3.36 -9.29 9.02
N ILE A 103 -3.28 -8.13 8.39
CA ILE A 103 -4.09 -7.83 7.21
C ILE A 103 -3.77 -8.81 6.07
N ARG A 104 -2.48 -9.05 5.80
CA ARG A 104 -2.07 -9.98 4.76
C ARG A 104 -2.37 -11.44 5.12
N GLY A 105 -2.31 -11.79 6.40
CA GLY A 105 -2.71 -13.11 6.87
C GLY A 105 -4.18 -13.39 6.64
N ASP A 106 -5.03 -12.40 6.90
CA ASP A 106 -6.48 -12.55 6.79
C ASP A 106 -7.01 -12.38 5.37
N PHE A 107 -6.39 -11.50 4.56
CA PHE A 107 -6.94 -11.09 3.26
C PHE A 107 -6.01 -11.27 2.07
N GLY A 108 -4.73 -11.50 2.27
CA GLY A 108 -3.79 -11.70 1.18
C GLY A 108 -3.98 -13.04 0.48
N ASP A 109 -3.65 -13.11 -0.80
CA ASP A 109 -3.68 -14.36 -1.54
C ASP A 109 -2.63 -15.33 -1.00
N LYS A 110 -2.90 -16.61 -1.15
CA LYS A 110 -1.96 -17.67 -0.79
C LYS A 110 -1.42 -18.30 -2.09
N GLY A 111 -0.29 -19.00 -1.98
CA GLY A 111 0.31 -19.66 -3.12
C GLY A 111 1.31 -18.78 -3.86
N SER A 112 1.38 -18.92 -5.19
CA SER A 112 2.41 -18.27 -6.01
C SER A 112 2.28 -16.75 -6.09
N ASP A 113 1.09 -16.19 -5.90
CA ASP A 113 0.83 -14.76 -6.00
C ASP A 113 0.89 -14.03 -4.66
N ALA A 114 1.26 -14.71 -3.60
CA ALA A 114 1.18 -14.18 -2.23
C ALA A 114 2.09 -12.96 -1.96
N LYS A 115 3.12 -12.75 -2.77
CA LYS A 115 4.00 -11.57 -2.65
C LYS A 115 3.53 -10.37 -3.47
N MET A 116 2.60 -10.57 -4.38
CA MET A 116 2.07 -9.53 -5.26
C MET A 116 0.64 -9.16 -4.88
N ARG A 117 -0.23 -10.17 -4.70
CA ARG A 117 -1.64 -9.98 -4.33
C ARG A 117 -1.78 -10.00 -2.81
N ASN A 118 -1.18 -9.03 -2.16
CA ASN A 118 -1.02 -8.97 -0.71
C ASN A 118 -1.68 -7.74 -0.08
N VAL A 119 -2.77 -7.27 -0.67
CA VAL A 119 -3.71 -6.25 -0.20
C VAL A 119 -3.19 -4.82 -0.37
N CYS A 120 -2.09 -4.48 0.29
CA CYS A 120 -1.58 -3.11 0.34
C CYS A 120 -0.08 -3.06 0.14
N HIS A 121 0.36 -1.94 -0.47
CA HIS A 121 1.71 -1.42 -0.30
C HIS A 121 1.72 -0.46 0.89
N ALA A 122 2.80 -0.41 1.64
CA ALA A 122 3.05 0.61 2.65
C ALA A 122 4.52 1.04 2.60
N SER A 123 4.76 2.32 2.90
CA SER A 123 6.12 2.87 2.88
C SER A 123 7.06 2.15 3.83
N ASP A 124 8.34 2.00 3.42
CA ASP A 124 9.38 1.28 4.18
C ASP A 124 10.04 2.13 5.25
N GLY A 125 10.00 3.43 5.12
CA GLY A 125 10.67 4.35 6.03
C GLY A 125 10.31 5.80 5.73
N PRO A 126 10.83 6.77 6.53
CA PRO A 126 10.46 8.18 6.37
C PRO A 126 10.81 8.77 5.01
N GLU A 127 11.97 8.44 4.45
CA GLU A 127 12.37 8.95 3.13
C GLU A 127 11.49 8.40 2.02
N ALA A 128 11.22 7.09 2.06
CA ALA A 128 10.33 6.44 1.10
C ALA A 128 8.92 7.04 1.21
N ALA A 129 8.41 7.22 2.42
CA ALA A 129 7.09 7.81 2.65
C ALA A 129 6.97 9.20 2.04
N ALA A 130 7.95 10.07 2.27
CA ALA A 130 7.94 11.43 1.73
C ALA A 130 7.95 11.42 0.19
N ALA A 131 8.79 10.59 -0.41
CA ALA A 131 8.87 10.48 -1.87
C ALA A 131 7.59 9.91 -2.47
N GLU A 132 7.03 8.89 -1.84
CA GLU A 132 5.81 8.22 -2.32
C GLU A 132 4.60 9.14 -2.20
N ILE A 133 4.45 9.88 -1.13
CA ILE A 133 3.35 10.84 -0.97
C ILE A 133 3.42 11.89 -2.09
N ARG A 134 4.60 12.43 -2.39
CA ARG A 134 4.75 13.39 -3.49
C ARG A 134 4.47 12.78 -4.85
N ARG A 135 4.71 11.48 -5.02
CA ARG A 135 4.46 10.76 -6.27
C ARG A 135 2.97 10.57 -6.54
N PHE A 136 2.21 10.23 -5.50
CA PHE A 136 0.80 9.86 -5.66
C PHE A 136 -0.18 11.00 -5.37
N PHE A 137 0.23 12.03 -4.64
CA PHE A 137 -0.64 13.15 -4.30
C PHE A 137 -0.08 14.46 -4.84
N ALA A 138 -0.96 15.27 -5.42
CA ALA A 138 -0.64 16.64 -5.81
C ALA A 138 -0.71 17.59 -4.59
N ASP A 139 -0.16 18.79 -4.74
CA ASP A 139 -0.28 19.84 -3.73
C ASP A 139 -1.75 20.08 -3.42
N GLY A 140 -2.08 20.18 -2.13
CA GLY A 140 -3.44 20.42 -1.68
C GLY A 140 -4.30 19.15 -1.55
N GLU A 141 -3.78 17.98 -1.90
CA GLU A 141 -4.51 16.72 -1.74
C GLU A 141 -4.21 16.01 -0.41
N VAL A 142 -3.20 16.46 0.31
CA VAL A 142 -2.87 15.97 1.65
C VAL A 142 -3.11 17.10 2.64
N PHE A 143 -3.93 16.87 3.65
CA PHE A 143 -4.42 17.91 4.55
C PHE A 143 -3.80 17.90 5.93
#